data_a02882e6ed48bf0286dd123650716a56
#
_entry.id   a02882e6ed48bf0286dd123650716a56
#
_cell.length_a   1.000
_cell.length_b   1.000
_cell.length_c   1.000
_cell.angle_alpha   90.00
_cell.angle_beta   90.00
_cell.angle_gamma   90.00
#
_symmetry.space_group_name_H-M   'P 1'
#
loop_
_entity.id
_entity.type
_entity.pdbx_description
1 polymer ?
#
loop_
_entity_poly.entity_id
_entity_poly.type
_entity_poly.pdbx_seq_one_letter_code
_entity_poly.pdbx_strand_id
1 'polypeptide(L)'
;MLRIAAEEDVSAMLAIYRPYVLTSTATFEYDPPSEEEFLRRYHDITAQFPWLLWEEDGQILGYAYASLPFTRAAYAWCAEPTIYLKSQARGKGIGKALYDALEAILDAQGYYLLYSLVCGENENSMRFHEKRGYRTVAHFPACGFKFGRWLDLNWMDCLLYTS
;
A
#
# COMPACT_ATOMS: atom_id res chain seq x y z
N MET A 1 14.73 11.01 0.57
CA MET A 1 13.87 12.18 0.83
C MET A 1 12.44 11.89 0.38
N LEU A 2 11.50 12.19 1.23
CA LEU A 2 10.09 11.97 0.95
C LEU A 2 9.51 13.11 0.11
N ARG A 3 8.72 12.79 -0.91
CA ARG A 3 7.98 13.79 -1.69
C ARG A 3 6.69 13.21 -2.27
N ILE A 4 5.84 14.07 -2.78
CA ILE A 4 4.63 13.67 -3.51
C ILE A 4 5.06 13.15 -4.87
N ALA A 5 4.43 12.05 -5.30
CA ALA A 5 4.68 11.48 -6.62
C ALA A 5 4.09 12.37 -7.72
N ALA A 6 4.72 12.34 -8.87
CA ALA A 6 4.27 13.01 -10.08
C ALA A 6 4.05 11.99 -11.19
N GLU A 7 3.39 12.40 -12.27
CA GLU A 7 3.08 11.52 -13.39
C GLU A 7 4.35 10.88 -14.00
N GLU A 8 5.43 11.64 -14.08
CA GLU A 8 6.71 11.16 -14.59
C GLU A 8 7.37 10.08 -13.73
N ASP A 9 6.92 9.88 -12.50
CA ASP A 9 7.44 8.83 -11.62
C ASP A 9 6.80 7.46 -11.86
N VAL A 10 5.73 7.40 -12.64
CA VAL A 10 4.93 6.18 -12.84
C VAL A 10 5.78 5.01 -13.34
N SER A 11 6.65 5.24 -14.30
CA SER A 11 7.52 4.20 -14.85
C SER A 11 8.43 3.59 -13.77
N ALA A 12 9.04 4.43 -12.93
CA ALA A 12 9.92 3.97 -11.86
C ALA A 12 9.14 3.24 -10.75
N MET A 13 7.95 3.71 -10.43
CA MET A 13 7.09 3.06 -9.42
C MET A 13 6.60 1.70 -9.93
N LEU A 14 6.23 1.60 -11.21
CA LEU A 14 5.87 0.32 -11.81
C LEU A 14 7.05 -0.67 -11.77
N ALA A 15 8.26 -0.20 -11.99
CA ALA A 15 9.46 -1.04 -11.90
C ALA A 15 9.67 -1.60 -10.49
N ILE A 16 9.23 -0.89 -9.44
CA ILE A 16 9.24 -1.39 -8.06
C ILE A 16 8.15 -2.45 -7.85
N TYR A 17 6.97 -2.22 -8.39
CA TYR A 17 5.82 -3.10 -8.20
C TYR A 17 5.94 -4.43 -8.96
N ARG A 18 6.50 -4.38 -10.17
CA ARG A 18 6.57 -5.55 -11.06
C ARG A 18 7.15 -6.81 -10.42
N PRO A 19 8.30 -6.76 -9.69
CA PRO A 19 8.82 -7.95 -9.03
C PRO A 19 7.86 -8.59 -8.02
N TYR A 20 7.05 -7.77 -7.33
CA TYR A 20 6.06 -8.28 -6.38
C TYR A 20 4.97 -9.08 -7.09
N VAL A 21 4.53 -8.63 -8.25
CA VAL A 21 3.55 -9.37 -9.05
C VAL A 21 4.12 -10.71 -9.53
N LEU A 22 5.35 -10.69 -10.01
CA LEU A 22 5.97 -11.86 -10.64
C LEU A 22 6.50 -12.90 -9.66
N THR A 23 6.92 -12.48 -8.46
CA THR A 23 7.66 -13.37 -7.53
C THR A 23 7.13 -13.40 -6.11
N SER A 24 6.11 -12.61 -5.78
CA SER A 24 5.64 -12.46 -4.39
C SER A 24 4.13 -12.63 -4.29
N THR A 25 3.68 -13.04 -3.12
CA THR A 25 2.25 -13.07 -2.76
C THR A 25 1.79 -11.81 -2.03
N ALA A 26 2.65 -10.79 -1.93
CA ALA A 26 2.27 -9.49 -1.37
C ALA A 26 1.17 -8.81 -2.18
N THR A 27 1.05 -9.13 -3.45
CA THR A 27 -0.08 -8.76 -4.31
C THR A 27 -0.67 -10.02 -4.93
N PHE A 28 -1.99 -10.01 -5.15
CA PHE A 28 -2.69 -11.14 -5.77
C PHE A 28 -2.81 -11.00 -7.29
N GLU A 29 -2.23 -9.96 -7.89
CA GLU A 29 -2.16 -9.87 -9.35
C GLU A 29 -1.23 -10.94 -9.91
N TYR A 30 -1.57 -11.49 -11.06
CA TYR A 30 -0.78 -12.50 -11.77
C TYR A 30 0.15 -11.87 -12.79
N ASP A 31 -0.33 -10.86 -13.51
CA ASP A 31 0.42 -10.19 -14.57
C ASP A 31 0.65 -8.72 -14.19
N PRO A 32 1.88 -8.22 -14.35
CA PRO A 32 2.12 -6.80 -14.10
C PRO A 32 1.28 -5.93 -15.03
N PRO A 33 0.70 -4.84 -14.53
CA PRO A 33 0.00 -3.92 -15.41
C PRO A 33 0.98 -3.28 -16.40
N SER A 34 0.47 -2.87 -17.56
CA SER A 34 1.24 -2.05 -18.48
C SER A 34 1.50 -0.67 -17.86
N GLU A 35 2.45 0.06 -18.41
CA GLU A 35 2.71 1.44 -17.97
C GLU A 35 1.46 2.32 -18.16
N GLU A 36 0.74 2.15 -19.25
CA GLU A 36 -0.52 2.84 -19.53
C GLU A 36 -1.57 2.55 -18.46
N GLU A 37 -1.75 1.27 -18.09
CA GLU A 37 -2.70 0.87 -17.05
C GLU A 37 -2.30 1.40 -15.68
N PHE A 38 -0.99 1.37 -15.36
CA PHE A 38 -0.50 1.88 -14.09
C PHE A 38 -0.66 3.40 -13.99
N LEU A 39 -0.45 4.10 -15.09
CA LEU A 39 -0.71 5.55 -15.17
C LEU A 39 -2.19 5.86 -14.94
N ARG A 40 -3.10 5.06 -15.49
CA ARG A 40 -4.52 5.20 -15.26
C ARG A 40 -4.86 5.02 -13.78
N ARG A 41 -4.29 3.99 -13.14
CA ARG A 41 -4.47 3.77 -11.69
C ARG A 41 -3.97 4.96 -10.88
N TYR A 42 -2.80 5.50 -11.27
CA TYR A 42 -2.23 6.68 -10.62
C TYR A 42 -3.17 7.87 -10.70
N HIS A 43 -3.72 8.17 -11.87
CA HIS A 43 -4.66 9.28 -12.03
C HIS A 43 -5.95 9.07 -11.25
N ASP A 44 -6.50 7.87 -11.27
CA ASP A 44 -7.74 7.55 -10.53
C ASP A 44 -7.53 7.74 -9.03
N ILE A 45 -6.42 7.28 -8.50
CA ILE A 45 -6.11 7.36 -7.07
C ILE A 45 -5.79 8.80 -6.66
N THR A 46 -4.96 9.50 -7.41
CA THR A 46 -4.51 10.85 -7.02
C THR A 46 -5.57 11.93 -7.21
N ALA A 47 -6.69 11.61 -7.85
CA ALA A 47 -7.85 12.49 -7.87
C ALA A 47 -8.41 12.73 -6.45
N GLN A 48 -8.19 11.79 -5.53
CA GLN A 48 -8.74 11.85 -4.18
C GLN A 48 -7.70 11.64 -3.08
N PHE A 49 -6.69 10.81 -3.31
CA PHE A 49 -5.78 10.33 -2.29
C PHE A 49 -4.34 10.80 -2.52
N PRO A 50 -3.55 10.95 -1.45
CA PRO A 50 -2.11 11.21 -1.59
C PRO A 50 -1.40 9.98 -2.14
N TRP A 51 -0.36 10.24 -2.94
CA TRP A 51 0.60 9.22 -3.40
C TRP A 51 1.99 9.77 -3.15
N LEU A 52 2.74 9.13 -2.27
CA LEU A 52 4.05 9.58 -1.80
C LEU A 52 5.14 8.63 -2.28
N LEU A 53 6.35 9.13 -2.39
CA LEU A 53 7.51 8.30 -2.68
C LEU A 53 8.73 8.74 -1.89
N TRP A 54 9.72 7.84 -1.83
CA TRP A 54 11.02 8.13 -1.23
C TRP A 54 12.08 8.09 -2.32
N GLU A 55 12.84 9.17 -2.45
CA GLU A 55 13.88 9.32 -3.44
C GLU A 55 15.23 9.61 -2.78
N GLU A 56 16.27 8.90 -3.23
CA GLU A 56 17.65 9.12 -2.82
C GLU A 56 18.56 9.09 -4.06
N ASP A 57 19.44 10.08 -4.19
CA ASP A 57 20.41 10.15 -5.29
C ASP A 57 19.77 9.95 -6.67
N GLY A 58 18.61 10.55 -6.87
CA GLY A 58 17.86 10.46 -8.12
C GLY A 58 17.15 9.13 -8.36
N GLN A 59 17.14 8.23 -7.38
CA GLN A 59 16.47 6.93 -7.49
C GLN A 59 15.26 6.86 -6.56
N ILE A 60 14.15 6.35 -7.07
CA ILE A 60 12.95 6.08 -6.26
C ILE A 60 13.12 4.72 -5.61
N LEU A 61 13.10 4.67 -4.29
CA LEU A 61 13.32 3.46 -3.50
C LEU A 61 12.04 2.83 -2.98
N GLY A 62 10.95 3.56 -2.97
CA GLY A 62 9.66 3.05 -2.50
C GLY A 62 8.57 4.09 -2.67
N TYR A 63 7.34 3.63 -2.53
CA TYR A 63 6.18 4.52 -2.60
C TYR A 63 5.04 3.99 -1.73
N ALA A 64 4.13 4.89 -1.38
CA ALA A 64 2.92 4.55 -0.64
C ALA A 64 1.78 5.45 -1.09
N TYR A 65 0.60 4.89 -1.14
CA TYR A 65 -0.62 5.62 -1.48
C TYR A 65 -1.79 5.07 -0.69
N ALA A 66 -2.94 5.73 -0.78
CA ALA A 66 -4.19 5.22 -0.25
C ALA A 66 -5.21 5.07 -1.36
N SER A 67 -6.19 4.23 -1.15
CA SER A 67 -7.30 4.01 -2.07
C SER A 67 -8.57 3.69 -1.27
N LEU A 68 -9.70 3.56 -1.97
CA LEU A 68 -10.96 3.19 -1.33
C LEU A 68 -11.01 1.68 -1.09
N PRO A 69 -11.19 1.22 0.16
CA PRO A 69 -11.40 -0.21 0.41
C PRO A 69 -12.80 -0.66 -0.02
N PHE A 70 -13.77 0.27 0.01
CA PHE A 70 -15.17 0.04 -0.34
C PHE A 70 -15.70 1.25 -1.09
N THR A 71 -16.60 1.04 -2.04
CA THR A 71 -17.08 2.10 -2.94
C THR A 71 -18.38 2.77 -2.52
N ARG A 72 -19.15 2.19 -1.60
CA ARG A 72 -20.43 2.76 -1.16
C ARG A 72 -20.22 3.96 -0.26
N ALA A 73 -21.12 4.93 -0.33
CA ALA A 73 -20.99 6.23 0.34
C ALA A 73 -20.79 6.16 1.85
N ALA A 74 -21.38 5.18 2.53
CA ALA A 74 -21.24 5.04 3.97
C ALA A 74 -19.80 4.69 4.40
N TYR A 75 -18.95 4.21 3.48
CA TYR A 75 -17.56 3.90 3.74
C TYR A 75 -16.59 5.04 3.40
N ALA A 76 -17.11 6.24 3.14
CA ALA A 76 -16.30 7.37 2.66
C ALA A 76 -15.21 7.83 3.64
N TRP A 77 -15.30 7.42 4.91
CA TRP A 77 -14.31 7.79 5.93
C TRP A 77 -13.20 6.74 6.13
N CYS A 78 -13.21 5.69 5.33
CA CYS A 78 -12.19 4.64 5.36
C CYS A 78 -11.22 4.81 4.19
N ALA A 79 -9.96 4.46 4.41
CA ALA A 79 -8.95 4.43 3.35
C ALA A 79 -8.09 3.19 3.50
N GLU A 80 -7.54 2.73 2.39
CA GLU A 80 -6.66 1.56 2.35
C GLU A 80 -5.25 2.00 1.98
N PRO A 81 -4.30 2.03 2.94
CA PRO A 81 -2.91 2.33 2.60
C PRO A 81 -2.25 1.14 1.91
N THR A 82 -1.38 1.44 0.97
CA THR A 82 -0.58 0.45 0.22
C THR A 82 0.84 0.95 0.13
N ILE A 83 1.82 0.06 0.29
CA ILE A 83 3.24 0.40 0.26
C ILE A 83 4.03 -0.68 -0.48
N TYR A 84 4.98 -0.25 -1.31
CA TYR A 84 5.95 -1.12 -1.95
C TYR A 84 7.33 -0.48 -1.90
N LEU A 85 8.33 -1.27 -1.51
CA LEU A 85 9.73 -0.84 -1.43
C LEU A 85 10.60 -1.72 -2.34
N LYS A 86 11.66 -1.14 -2.90
CA LYS A 86 12.72 -1.95 -3.49
C LYS A 86 13.31 -2.85 -2.40
N SER A 87 13.76 -4.05 -2.76
CA SER A 87 14.31 -5.00 -1.79
C SER A 87 15.50 -4.43 -1.03
N GLN A 88 16.40 -3.68 -1.71
CA GLN A 88 17.55 -3.06 -1.06
C GLN A 88 17.19 -1.88 -0.15
N ALA A 89 15.96 -1.39 -0.22
CA ALA A 89 15.48 -0.28 0.61
C ALA A 89 14.87 -0.75 1.94
N ARG A 90 14.70 -2.04 2.13
CA ARG A 90 14.11 -2.60 3.34
C ARG A 90 15.05 -2.43 4.54
N GLY A 91 14.47 -2.26 5.73
CA GLY A 91 15.21 -2.17 6.98
C GLY A 91 15.91 -0.83 7.21
N LYS A 92 15.61 0.19 6.42
CA LYS A 92 16.22 1.53 6.51
C LYS A 92 15.28 2.59 7.05
N GLY A 93 14.11 2.22 7.52
CA GLY A 93 13.11 3.16 8.04
C GLY A 93 12.29 3.89 6.97
N ILE A 94 12.47 3.57 5.69
CA ILE A 94 11.75 4.21 4.58
C ILE A 94 10.26 3.92 4.65
N GLY A 95 9.89 2.66 4.92
CA GLY A 95 8.49 2.27 5.07
C GLY A 95 7.81 3.02 6.20
N LYS A 96 8.50 3.14 7.33
CA LYS A 96 7.99 3.92 8.48
C LYS A 96 7.77 5.38 8.09
N ALA A 97 8.74 6.00 7.42
CA ALA A 97 8.65 7.41 7.02
C ALA A 97 7.49 7.63 6.05
N LEU A 98 7.31 6.74 5.07
CA LEU A 98 6.20 6.81 4.11
C LEU A 98 4.85 6.68 4.81
N TYR A 99 4.69 5.70 5.71
CA TYR A 99 3.44 5.51 6.44
C TYR A 99 3.15 6.66 7.42
N ASP A 100 4.17 7.16 8.12
CA ASP A 100 3.99 8.31 9.02
C ASP A 100 3.40 9.50 8.27
N ALA A 101 3.96 9.82 7.11
CA ALA A 101 3.47 10.93 6.29
C ALA A 101 2.09 10.65 5.68
N LEU A 102 1.88 9.44 5.16
CA LEU A 102 0.61 9.06 4.56
C LEU A 102 -0.53 9.12 5.59
N GLU A 103 -0.33 8.55 6.76
CA GLU A 103 -1.33 8.55 7.83
C GLU A 103 -1.63 9.97 8.32
N ALA A 104 -0.60 10.83 8.42
CA ALA A 104 -0.80 12.23 8.80
C ALA A 104 -1.65 13.00 7.79
N ILE A 105 -1.42 12.77 6.50
CA ILE A 105 -2.22 13.42 5.44
C ILE A 105 -3.66 12.91 5.48
N LEU A 106 -3.86 11.60 5.60
CA LEU A 106 -5.20 11.01 5.65
C LEU A 106 -5.99 11.49 6.87
N ASP A 107 -5.34 11.61 8.02
CA ASP A 107 -5.95 12.18 9.22
C ASP A 107 -6.39 13.63 8.96
N ALA A 108 -5.52 14.44 8.36
CA ALA A 108 -5.83 15.84 8.01
C ALA A 108 -6.97 15.94 6.98
N GLN A 109 -7.13 14.95 6.11
CA GLN A 109 -8.21 14.89 5.13
C GLN A 109 -9.55 14.44 5.73
N GLY A 110 -9.56 13.99 6.98
CA GLY A 110 -10.78 13.57 7.67
C GLY A 110 -11.08 12.08 7.61
N TYR A 111 -10.18 11.26 7.08
CA TYR A 111 -10.32 9.80 7.19
C TYR A 111 -10.08 9.39 8.62
N TYR A 112 -10.87 8.43 9.09
CA TYR A 112 -10.74 8.04 10.49
C TYR A 112 -10.34 6.58 10.69
N LEU A 113 -10.54 5.72 9.69
CA LEU A 113 -10.22 4.31 9.78
C LEU A 113 -9.42 3.87 8.55
N LEU A 114 -8.30 3.19 8.81
CA LEU A 114 -7.46 2.61 7.77
C LEU A 114 -7.56 1.10 7.78
N TYR A 115 -7.63 0.49 6.59
CA TYR A 115 -7.57 -0.95 6.41
C TYR A 115 -6.37 -1.30 5.55
N SER A 116 -5.47 -2.14 6.07
CA SER A 116 -4.39 -2.74 5.30
C SER A 116 -4.72 -4.21 5.04
N LEU A 117 -4.61 -4.62 3.78
CA LEU A 117 -4.85 -5.98 3.34
C LEU A 117 -3.50 -6.69 3.24
N VAL A 118 -3.31 -7.75 4.03
CA VAL A 118 -2.03 -8.43 4.15
C VAL A 118 -2.22 -9.93 3.91
N CYS A 119 -1.47 -10.47 2.93
CA CYS A 119 -1.46 -11.92 2.70
C CYS A 119 -1.02 -12.65 3.97
N GLY A 120 -1.70 -13.74 4.31
CA GLY A 120 -1.47 -14.47 5.56
C GLY A 120 -0.06 -15.00 5.73
N GLU A 121 0.66 -15.27 4.65
CA GLU A 121 2.06 -15.72 4.72
C GLU A 121 3.08 -14.58 4.78
N ASN A 122 2.65 -13.33 4.66
CA ASN A 122 3.53 -12.17 4.74
C ASN A 122 3.71 -11.70 6.19
N GLU A 123 4.44 -12.48 6.96
CA GLU A 123 4.64 -12.21 8.39
C GLU A 123 5.36 -10.89 8.66
N ASN A 124 6.29 -10.50 7.78
CA ASN A 124 7.01 -9.23 7.93
C ASN A 124 6.05 -8.04 7.83
N SER A 125 5.12 -8.08 6.88
CA SER A 125 4.10 -7.04 6.74
C SER A 125 3.14 -7.04 7.93
N MET A 126 2.73 -8.22 8.41
CA MET A 126 1.89 -8.32 9.61
C MET A 126 2.56 -7.64 10.80
N ARG A 127 3.83 -7.96 11.07
CA ARG A 127 4.59 -7.36 12.17
C ARG A 127 4.77 -5.85 11.99
N PHE A 128 5.05 -5.41 10.77
CA PHE A 128 5.19 -3.99 10.47
C PHE A 128 3.91 -3.22 10.84
N HIS A 129 2.75 -3.75 10.45
CA HIS A 129 1.48 -3.10 10.76
C HIS A 129 1.12 -3.20 12.24
N GLU A 130 1.39 -4.33 12.88
CA GLU A 130 1.16 -4.48 14.32
C GLU A 130 1.95 -3.45 15.15
N LYS A 131 3.21 -3.23 14.79
CA LYS A 131 4.05 -2.22 15.45
C LYS A 131 3.50 -0.81 15.29
N ARG A 132 2.71 -0.56 14.27
CA ARG A 132 2.09 0.74 14.01
C ARG A 132 0.71 0.87 14.67
N GLY A 133 0.28 -0.14 15.41
CA GLY A 133 -1.01 -0.12 16.09
C GLY A 133 -2.16 -0.70 15.28
N TYR A 134 -1.88 -1.32 14.13
CA TYR A 134 -2.90 -2.05 13.39
C TYR A 134 -3.19 -3.37 14.08
N ARG A 135 -4.43 -3.84 13.97
CA ARG A 135 -4.85 -5.14 14.51
C ARG A 135 -5.63 -5.90 13.44
N THR A 136 -5.55 -7.21 13.45
CA THR A 136 -6.34 -8.04 12.55
C THR A 136 -7.81 -8.00 12.97
N VAL A 137 -8.69 -7.60 12.04
CA VAL A 137 -10.14 -7.53 12.26
C VAL A 137 -10.91 -8.50 11.40
N ALA A 138 -10.30 -9.05 10.36
CA ALA A 138 -10.91 -10.06 9.52
C ALA A 138 -9.84 -11.00 8.97
N HIS A 139 -10.19 -12.26 8.84
CA HIS A 139 -9.33 -13.30 8.28
C HIS A 139 -10.14 -14.10 7.27
N PHE A 140 -9.67 -14.14 6.02
CA PHE A 140 -10.33 -14.88 4.96
C PHE A 140 -9.44 -16.07 4.57
N PRO A 141 -9.77 -17.28 5.00
CA PRO A 141 -8.94 -18.43 4.69
C PRO A 141 -9.09 -18.84 3.23
N ALA A 142 -7.97 -19.17 2.60
CA ALA A 142 -7.91 -19.75 1.26
C ALA A 142 -8.74 -18.98 0.21
N CYS A 143 -8.74 -17.66 0.28
CA CYS A 143 -9.55 -16.81 -0.61
C CYS A 143 -8.82 -16.44 -1.92
N GLY A 144 -7.50 -16.56 -1.99
CA GLY A 144 -6.70 -16.30 -3.17
C GLY A 144 -5.92 -17.52 -3.60
N PHE A 145 -5.61 -17.60 -4.90
CA PHE A 145 -4.81 -18.70 -5.45
C PHE A 145 -3.68 -18.10 -6.29
N LYS A 146 -2.43 -18.41 -5.95
CA LYS A 146 -1.27 -17.92 -6.69
C LYS A 146 -0.08 -18.84 -6.46
N PHE A 147 0.75 -19.03 -7.49
CA PHE A 147 1.91 -19.92 -7.45
C PHE A 147 1.56 -21.34 -7.00
N GLY A 148 0.40 -21.85 -7.47
CA GLY A 148 -0.01 -23.22 -7.20
C GLY A 148 -0.52 -23.49 -5.79
N ARG A 149 -0.81 -22.46 -4.99
CA ARG A 149 -1.31 -22.65 -3.63
C ARG A 149 -2.39 -21.65 -3.26
N TRP A 150 -3.24 -22.05 -2.32
CA TRP A 150 -4.29 -21.21 -1.75
C TRP A 150 -3.69 -20.31 -0.67
N LEU A 151 -4.15 -19.07 -0.63
CA LEU A 151 -3.60 -18.03 0.24
C LEU A 151 -4.71 -17.40 1.09
N ASP A 152 -4.38 -17.14 2.35
CA ASP A 152 -5.25 -16.41 3.25
C ASP A 152 -5.03 -14.91 3.08
N LEU A 153 -6.06 -14.11 3.37
CA LEU A 153 -5.98 -12.65 3.40
C LEU A 153 -6.44 -12.16 4.77
N ASN A 154 -5.64 -11.29 5.37
CA ASN A 154 -5.99 -10.62 6.61
C ASN A 154 -6.30 -9.16 6.33
N TRP A 155 -7.35 -8.66 6.95
CA TRP A 155 -7.65 -7.24 7.00
C TRP A 155 -7.23 -6.71 8.36
N MET A 156 -6.35 -5.72 8.37
CA MET A 156 -5.85 -5.09 9.58
C MET A 156 -6.34 -3.64 9.62
N ASP A 157 -6.88 -3.20 10.74
CA ASP A 157 -7.36 -1.83 10.85
C ASP A 157 -6.55 -0.99 11.83
N CYS A 158 -6.60 0.32 11.63
CA CYS A 158 -6.03 1.31 12.52
C CYS A 158 -6.95 2.53 12.56
N LEU A 159 -7.36 2.92 13.76
CA LEU A 159 -8.10 4.15 13.97
C LEU A 159 -7.11 5.33 13.96
N LEU A 160 -7.35 6.28 13.08
CA LEU A 160 -6.58 7.53 13.04
C LEU A 160 -7.07 8.50 14.12
N TYR A 161 -8.36 8.43 14.42
CA TYR A 161 -8.94 9.30 15.42
C TYR A 161 -8.63 8.78 16.82
N THR A 162 -7.90 9.59 17.58
CA THR A 162 -7.71 9.37 19.00
C THR A 162 -8.38 10.53 19.71
N SER A 163 -9.44 10.22 20.44
CA SER A 163 -10.12 11.23 21.26
C SER A 163 -9.25 11.73 22.39
#